data_94c881e1b20dd51d7141a56b4b957ea7
#
_entry.id   94c881e1b20dd51d7141a56b4b957ea7
#
_cell.length_a   1.000
_cell.length_b   1.000
_cell.length_c   1.000
_cell.angle_alpha   90.00
_cell.angle_beta   90.00
_cell.angle_gamma   90.00
#
_symmetry.space_group_name_H-M   'P 1'
#
loop_
_entity.id
_entity.type
_entity.pdbx_description
1 polymer ?
#
loop_
_entity_poly.entity_id
_entity_poly.type
_entity_poly.pdbx_seq_one_letter_code
_entity_poly.pdbx_strand_id
1 'polypeptide(L)'
;MKQIFTLIVFSFIFLAANAQEQQPDPKTEEKIQAMEVGYISQKLNLTTEEAQKFWPIYNDYKKDINQALRTFRNTPDADVLDRDQKIIDIRKKYRDRFIGIIGQPRVNTFFRAEGDFRKALMNRLKSSPQRPMLQRRNRN
;
A
#
# COMPACT_ATOMS: atom_id res chain seq x y z
N MET A 1 -52.93 18.72 18.07
CA MET A 1 -51.99 18.81 16.94
C MET A 1 -50.55 18.99 17.38
N LYS A 2 -50.08 18.31 18.46
CA LYS A 2 -48.70 18.41 18.97
C LYS A 2 -47.93 17.08 19.03
N GLN A 3 -48.49 16.02 18.42
CA GLN A 3 -47.95 14.66 18.53
C GLN A 3 -47.37 14.11 17.21
N ILE A 4 -47.38 14.86 16.12
CA ILE A 4 -46.96 14.35 14.77
C ILE A 4 -45.53 14.78 14.41
N PHE A 5 -44.96 15.73 15.18
CA PHE A 5 -43.62 16.27 14.87
C PHE A 5 -42.43 15.43 15.42
N THR A 6 -42.69 14.45 16.28
CA THR A 6 -41.64 13.67 16.97
C THR A 6 -41.21 12.41 16.23
N LEU A 7 -41.92 12.03 15.18
CA LEU A 7 -41.65 10.76 14.43
C LEU A 7 -40.78 10.92 13.17
N ILE A 8 -40.52 12.14 12.74
CA ILE A 8 -39.72 12.40 11.51
C ILE A 8 -38.20 12.56 11.79
N VAL A 9 -37.81 12.81 13.03
CA VAL A 9 -36.39 13.02 13.38
C VAL A 9 -35.60 11.71 13.56
N PHE A 10 -36.30 10.56 13.70
CA PHE A 10 -35.63 9.27 13.97
C PHE A 10 -35.26 8.45 12.71
N SER A 11 -35.62 8.92 11.52
CA SER A 11 -35.41 8.16 10.27
C SER A 11 -34.14 8.55 9.49
N PHE A 12 -33.32 9.48 9.98
CA PHE A 12 -32.14 9.98 9.24
C PHE A 12 -30.79 9.49 9.75
N ILE A 13 -30.74 8.58 10.74
CA ILE A 13 -29.48 8.14 11.37
C ILE A 13 -28.95 6.82 10.78
N PHE A 14 -29.62 6.18 9.80
CA PHE A 14 -29.24 4.85 9.34
C PHE A 14 -28.53 4.78 7.97
N LEU A 15 -28.02 5.89 7.41
CA LEU A 15 -27.38 5.88 6.10
C LEU A 15 -25.87 6.24 6.10
N ALA A 16 -25.21 6.21 7.25
CA ALA A 16 -23.78 6.55 7.34
C ALA A 16 -22.90 5.35 7.76
N ALA A 17 -23.24 4.14 7.33
CA ALA A 17 -22.48 2.96 7.75
C ALA A 17 -22.23 2.03 6.56
N ASN A 18 -21.44 2.44 5.57
CA ASN A 18 -20.80 1.51 4.62
C ASN A 18 -19.69 2.16 3.79
N ALA A 19 -18.97 3.14 4.31
CA ALA A 19 -17.67 3.52 3.79
C ALA A 19 -16.57 2.83 4.64
N GLN A 20 -16.64 1.52 4.78
CA GLN A 20 -15.45 0.75 5.16
C GLN A 20 -14.56 0.75 3.92
N GLU A 21 -13.55 1.64 3.91
CA GLU A 21 -12.37 1.45 3.09
C GLU A 21 -11.94 -0.02 3.27
N GLN A 22 -12.01 -0.79 2.19
CA GLN A 22 -11.50 -2.15 2.17
C GLN A 22 -9.99 -2.08 2.35
N GLN A 23 -9.54 -2.03 3.60
CA GLN A 23 -8.16 -2.35 3.92
C GLN A 23 -7.94 -3.80 3.51
N PRO A 24 -6.87 -4.11 2.78
CA PRO A 24 -6.55 -5.49 2.46
C PRO A 24 -6.53 -6.32 3.75
N ASP A 25 -7.05 -7.55 3.68
CA ASP A 25 -6.96 -8.51 4.79
C ASP A 25 -5.50 -8.58 5.28
N PRO A 26 -5.22 -8.48 6.59
CA PRO A 26 -3.88 -8.54 7.15
C PRO A 26 -3.04 -9.71 6.63
N LYS A 27 -3.65 -10.88 6.41
CA LYS A 27 -2.99 -12.05 5.81
C LYS A 27 -2.55 -11.80 4.35
N THR A 28 -3.31 -10.99 3.63
CA THR A 28 -2.97 -10.61 2.25
C THR A 28 -1.80 -9.63 2.24
N GLU A 29 -1.77 -8.67 3.17
CA GLU A 29 -0.64 -7.73 3.31
C GLU A 29 0.66 -8.46 3.67
N GLU A 30 0.63 -9.36 4.66
CA GLU A 30 1.79 -10.18 5.04
C GLU A 30 2.32 -11.00 3.87
N LYS A 31 1.43 -11.61 3.10
CA LYS A 31 1.81 -12.39 1.92
C LYS A 31 2.46 -11.52 0.83
N ILE A 32 1.91 -10.34 0.56
CA ILE A 32 2.48 -9.39 -0.40
C ILE A 32 3.86 -8.94 0.07
N GLN A 33 4.02 -8.62 1.36
CA GLN A 33 5.29 -8.22 1.94
C GLN A 33 6.34 -9.34 1.83
N ALA A 34 5.98 -10.58 2.15
CA ALA A 34 6.87 -11.73 2.02
C ALA A 34 7.32 -11.94 0.57
N MET A 35 6.40 -11.78 -0.40
CA MET A 35 6.71 -11.84 -1.83
C MET A 35 7.65 -10.71 -2.26
N GLU A 36 7.45 -9.49 -1.77
CA GLU A 36 8.29 -8.32 -2.06
C GLU A 36 9.71 -8.54 -1.52
N VAL A 37 9.82 -9.00 -0.27
CA VAL A 37 11.10 -9.34 0.36
C VAL A 37 11.84 -10.40 -0.44
N GLY A 38 11.19 -11.50 -0.79
CA GLY A 38 11.80 -12.55 -1.60
C GLY A 38 12.27 -12.05 -2.97
N TYR A 39 11.44 -11.27 -3.65
CA TYR A 39 11.75 -10.72 -4.97
C TYR A 39 12.95 -9.75 -4.93
N ILE A 40 12.95 -8.81 -3.99
CA ILE A 40 14.03 -7.82 -3.85
C ILE A 40 15.34 -8.52 -3.44
N SER A 41 15.29 -9.45 -2.47
CA SER A 41 16.48 -10.21 -2.03
C SER A 41 17.13 -10.94 -3.19
N GLN A 42 16.33 -11.59 -4.03
CA GLN A 42 16.81 -12.31 -5.22
C GLN A 42 17.41 -11.34 -6.25
N LYS A 43 16.73 -10.21 -6.54
CA LYS A 43 17.21 -9.22 -7.52
C LYS A 43 18.51 -8.56 -7.11
N LEU A 44 18.72 -8.36 -5.81
CA LEU A 44 19.92 -7.73 -5.26
C LEU A 44 21.01 -8.74 -4.90
N ASN A 45 20.70 -10.03 -4.90
CA ASN A 45 21.59 -11.08 -4.40
C ASN A 45 22.19 -10.71 -3.02
N LEU A 46 21.30 -10.38 -2.07
CA LEU A 46 21.70 -9.96 -0.74
C LEU A 46 22.37 -11.11 0.01
N THR A 47 23.55 -10.85 0.61
CA THR A 47 24.11 -11.73 1.63
C THR A 47 23.27 -11.66 2.91
N THR A 48 23.46 -12.63 3.82
CA THR A 48 22.77 -12.62 5.12
C THR A 48 23.09 -11.35 5.93
N GLU A 49 24.35 -10.92 5.93
CA GLU A 49 24.79 -9.71 6.64
C GLU A 49 24.22 -8.43 6.02
N GLU A 50 24.18 -8.37 4.68
CA GLU A 50 23.57 -7.26 3.98
C GLU A 50 22.06 -7.21 4.27
N ALA A 51 21.36 -8.34 4.22
CA ALA A 51 19.94 -8.43 4.50
C ALA A 51 19.59 -7.94 5.92
N GLN A 52 20.37 -8.33 6.93
CA GLN A 52 20.19 -7.89 8.32
C GLN A 52 20.26 -6.35 8.46
N LYS A 53 21.10 -5.69 7.66
CA LYS A 53 21.24 -4.23 7.68
C LYS A 53 20.25 -3.54 6.75
N PHE A 54 19.90 -4.16 5.63
CA PHE A 54 19.05 -3.60 4.60
C PHE A 54 17.57 -3.51 5.02
N TRP A 55 17.02 -4.58 5.58
CA TRP A 55 15.58 -4.66 5.86
C TRP A 55 15.09 -3.66 6.91
N PRO A 56 15.79 -3.35 8.01
CA PRO A 56 15.37 -2.29 8.91
C PRO A 56 15.26 -0.92 8.21
N ILE A 57 16.23 -0.58 7.35
CA ILE A 57 16.21 0.68 6.57
C ILE A 57 15.10 0.67 5.54
N TYR A 58 14.86 -0.47 4.90
CA TYR A 58 13.76 -0.64 3.96
C TYR A 58 12.39 -0.44 4.62
N ASN A 59 12.19 -0.98 5.82
CA ASN A 59 10.96 -0.81 6.57
C ASN A 59 10.69 0.67 6.92
N ASP A 60 11.71 1.41 7.35
CA ASP A 60 11.61 2.86 7.58
C ASP A 60 11.27 3.60 6.29
N TYR A 61 11.96 3.28 5.21
CA TYR A 61 11.70 3.83 3.88
C TYR A 61 10.25 3.58 3.43
N LYS A 62 9.78 2.34 3.53
CA LYS A 62 8.38 1.97 3.17
C LYS A 62 7.36 2.70 4.03
N LYS A 63 7.63 2.87 5.32
CA LYS A 63 6.77 3.64 6.22
C LYS A 63 6.64 5.08 5.76
N ASP A 64 7.75 5.76 5.43
CA ASP A 64 7.74 7.14 4.94
C ASP A 64 6.97 7.25 3.59
N ILE A 65 7.20 6.32 2.65
CA ILE A 65 6.48 6.25 1.36
C ILE A 65 4.98 6.08 1.60
N ASN A 66 4.59 5.11 2.43
CA ASN A 66 3.18 4.84 2.69
C ASN A 66 2.49 6.02 3.38
N GLN A 67 3.18 6.69 4.30
CA GLN A 67 2.65 7.90 4.95
C GLN A 67 2.44 9.03 3.94
N ALA A 68 3.41 9.30 3.05
CA ALA A 68 3.26 10.29 2.00
C ALA A 68 2.06 9.96 1.09
N LEU A 69 1.95 8.71 0.62
CA LEU A 69 0.83 8.29 -0.24
C LEU A 69 -0.54 8.42 0.45
N ARG A 70 -0.63 8.12 1.75
CA ARG A 70 -1.87 8.31 2.53
C ARG A 70 -2.23 9.78 2.64
N THR A 71 -1.26 10.65 2.94
CA THR A 71 -1.49 12.10 3.02
C THR A 71 -2.06 12.62 1.69
N PHE A 72 -1.44 12.27 0.56
CA PHE A 72 -1.93 12.71 -0.76
C PHE A 72 -3.31 12.15 -1.10
N ARG A 73 -3.61 10.90 -0.74
CA ARG A 73 -4.93 10.30 -0.97
C ARG A 73 -6.04 11.04 -0.21
N ASN A 74 -5.72 11.52 1.00
CA ASN A 74 -6.68 12.18 1.89
C ASN A 74 -6.71 13.70 1.70
N THR A 75 -5.94 14.26 0.76
CA THR A 75 -5.91 15.69 0.44
C THR A 75 -6.71 15.90 -0.84
N PRO A 76 -7.91 16.52 -0.79
CA PRO A 76 -8.64 16.91 -1.98
C PRO A 76 -7.76 17.79 -2.89
N ASP A 77 -7.83 17.56 -4.19
CA ASP A 77 -7.12 18.34 -5.22
C ASP A 77 -5.59 18.38 -5.07
N ALA A 78 -5.00 17.37 -4.37
CA ALA A 78 -3.56 17.28 -4.24
C ALA A 78 -2.88 17.12 -5.62
N ASP A 79 -1.87 17.97 -5.89
CA ASP A 79 -1.13 17.93 -7.15
C ASP A 79 -0.35 16.61 -7.28
N VAL A 80 -0.49 15.99 -8.46
CA VAL A 80 0.19 14.73 -8.79
C VAL A 80 1.70 14.93 -8.83
N LEU A 81 2.18 16.09 -9.29
CA LEU A 81 3.62 16.40 -9.37
C LEU A 81 4.22 16.58 -7.98
N ASP A 82 3.50 17.21 -7.05
CA ASP A 82 3.92 17.34 -5.65
C ASP A 82 4.05 15.98 -4.97
N ARG A 83 3.10 15.07 -5.24
CA ARG A 83 3.19 13.70 -4.79
C ARG A 83 4.45 13.01 -5.32
N ASP A 84 4.69 13.10 -6.62
CA ASP A 84 5.83 12.44 -7.25
C ASP A 84 7.15 13.03 -6.76
N GLN A 85 7.21 14.35 -6.59
CA GLN A 85 8.37 15.03 -5.98
C GLN A 85 8.62 14.54 -4.55
N LYS A 86 7.56 14.43 -3.73
CA LYS A 86 7.69 13.90 -2.36
C LYS A 86 8.25 12.49 -2.32
N ILE A 87 7.80 11.61 -3.22
CA ILE A 87 8.33 10.25 -3.36
C ILE A 87 9.82 10.27 -3.74
N ILE A 88 10.22 11.14 -4.66
CA ILE A 88 11.62 11.32 -5.06
C ILE A 88 12.46 11.79 -3.88
N ASP A 89 11.98 12.73 -3.08
CA ASP A 89 12.71 13.26 -1.93
C ASP A 89 12.93 12.19 -0.85
N ILE A 90 11.91 11.35 -0.59
CA ILE A 90 12.05 10.21 0.31
C ILE A 90 13.09 9.23 -0.23
N ARG A 91 13.08 8.91 -1.53
CA ARG A 91 14.09 8.04 -2.15
C ARG A 91 15.49 8.60 -2.01
N LYS A 92 15.68 9.91 -2.23
CA LYS A 92 16.97 10.59 -2.03
C LYS A 92 17.43 10.51 -0.58
N LYS A 93 16.51 10.73 0.39
CA LYS A 93 16.80 10.63 1.83
C LYS A 93 17.39 9.26 2.23
N TYR A 94 16.89 8.18 1.65
CA TYR A 94 17.31 6.82 1.99
C TYR A 94 18.43 6.26 1.11
N ARG A 95 18.66 6.87 -0.07
CA ARG A 95 19.63 6.39 -1.07
C ARG A 95 21.01 6.13 -0.49
N ASP A 96 21.56 7.08 0.26
CA ASP A 96 22.94 6.99 0.76
C ASP A 96 23.07 5.91 1.85
N ARG A 97 22.03 5.69 2.64
CA ARG A 97 21.95 4.57 3.60
C ARG A 97 21.99 3.22 2.88
N PHE A 98 21.25 3.06 1.78
CA PHE A 98 21.29 1.86 0.95
C PHE A 98 22.64 1.69 0.24
N ILE A 99 23.25 2.77 -0.27
CA ILE A 99 24.58 2.74 -0.88
C ILE A 99 25.61 2.18 0.10
N GLY A 100 25.57 2.59 1.37
CA GLY A 100 26.48 2.10 2.41
C GLY A 100 26.37 0.59 2.69
N ILE A 101 25.27 -0.07 2.27
CA ILE A 101 25.07 -1.51 2.50
C ILE A 101 25.34 -2.32 1.24
N ILE A 102 24.75 -1.91 0.11
CA ILE A 102 24.74 -2.72 -1.12
C ILE A 102 25.52 -2.08 -2.28
N GLY A 103 26.06 -0.90 -2.09
CA GLY A 103 26.80 -0.16 -3.12
C GLY A 103 25.89 0.50 -4.18
N GLN A 104 26.42 1.55 -4.81
CA GLN A 104 25.70 2.39 -5.79
C GLN A 104 25.03 1.60 -6.94
N PRO A 105 25.68 0.61 -7.61
CA PRO A 105 25.06 -0.11 -8.71
C PRO A 105 23.79 -0.87 -8.28
N ARG A 106 23.83 -1.52 -7.11
CA ARG A 106 22.72 -2.30 -6.59
C ARG A 106 21.56 -1.43 -6.08
N VAL A 107 21.83 -0.20 -5.65
CA VAL A 107 20.76 0.75 -5.28
C VAL A 107 19.91 1.11 -6.51
N ASN A 108 20.51 1.30 -7.67
CA ASN A 108 19.75 1.51 -8.90
C ASN A 108 18.89 0.29 -9.27
N THR A 109 19.45 -0.92 -9.10
CA THR A 109 18.72 -2.18 -9.27
C THR A 109 17.57 -2.31 -8.29
N PHE A 110 17.78 -1.90 -7.02
CA PHE A 110 16.75 -1.89 -5.98
C PHE A 110 15.53 -1.04 -6.38
N PHE A 111 15.73 0.22 -6.74
CA PHE A 111 14.60 1.09 -7.09
C PHE A 111 13.86 0.63 -8.36
N ARG A 112 14.56 -0.02 -9.30
CA ARG A 112 13.90 -0.67 -10.46
C ARG A 112 13.10 -1.88 -10.01
N ALA A 113 13.68 -2.77 -9.21
CA ALA A 113 13.02 -3.98 -8.72
C ALA A 113 11.75 -3.65 -7.90
N GLU A 114 11.80 -2.62 -7.05
CA GLU A 114 10.62 -2.12 -6.34
C GLU A 114 9.50 -1.67 -7.30
N GLY A 115 9.87 -0.92 -8.34
CA GLY A 115 8.93 -0.49 -9.38
C GLY A 115 8.32 -1.64 -10.17
N ASP A 116 9.15 -2.62 -10.55
CA ASP A 116 8.74 -3.81 -11.30
C ASP A 116 7.82 -4.72 -10.48
N PHE A 117 8.14 -4.93 -9.20
CA PHE A 117 7.28 -5.67 -8.29
C PHE A 117 5.90 -5.02 -8.16
N ARG A 118 5.85 -3.71 -7.93
CA ARG A 118 4.58 -2.96 -7.84
C ARG A 118 3.75 -3.07 -9.13
N LYS A 119 4.39 -2.94 -10.29
CA LYS A 119 3.74 -3.14 -11.60
C LYS A 119 3.15 -4.54 -11.74
N ALA A 120 3.95 -5.57 -11.43
CA ALA A 120 3.52 -6.96 -11.50
C ALA A 120 2.35 -7.25 -10.56
N LEU A 121 2.39 -6.74 -9.33
CA LEU A 121 1.32 -6.84 -8.34
C LEU A 121 0.03 -6.20 -8.85
N MET A 122 0.09 -4.97 -9.35
CA MET A 122 -1.08 -4.25 -9.87
C MET A 122 -1.70 -4.95 -11.08
N ASN A 123 -0.88 -5.50 -11.98
CA ASN A 123 -1.37 -6.27 -13.11
C ASN A 123 -2.08 -7.55 -12.65
N ARG A 124 -1.53 -8.23 -11.65
CA ARG A 124 -2.14 -9.44 -11.07
C ARG A 124 -3.48 -9.16 -10.39
N LEU A 125 -3.58 -8.05 -9.68
CA LEU A 125 -4.84 -7.62 -9.06
C LEU A 125 -5.90 -7.28 -10.10
N LYS A 126 -5.52 -6.63 -11.20
CA LYS A 126 -6.43 -6.30 -12.31
C LYS A 126 -6.90 -7.54 -13.09
N SER A 127 -6.03 -8.55 -13.23
CA SER A 127 -6.33 -9.79 -13.97
C SER A 127 -7.00 -10.87 -13.11
N SER A 128 -7.06 -10.69 -11.78
CA SER A 128 -7.80 -11.61 -10.93
C SER A 128 -9.30 -11.41 -11.17
N PRO A 129 -10.03 -12.43 -11.68
CA PRO A 129 -11.48 -12.32 -11.80
C PRO A 129 -12.03 -12.07 -10.39
N GLN A 130 -12.78 -10.98 -10.23
CA GLN A 130 -13.62 -10.81 -9.06
C GLN A 130 -14.51 -12.06 -8.99
N ARG A 131 -14.27 -12.94 -8.03
CA ARG A 131 -15.19 -14.05 -7.77
C ARG A 131 -16.55 -13.43 -7.50
N PRO A 132 -17.58 -13.67 -8.33
CA PRO A 132 -18.92 -13.24 -8.00
C PRO A 132 -19.23 -13.86 -6.64
N MET A 133 -19.68 -13.05 -5.69
CA MET A 133 -20.26 -13.58 -4.45
C MET A 133 -21.38 -14.52 -4.89
N LEU A 134 -21.15 -15.82 -4.73
CA LEU A 134 -22.16 -16.83 -4.91
C LEU A 134 -23.31 -16.46 -3.98
N GLN A 135 -24.40 -15.94 -4.56
CA GLN A 135 -25.67 -15.82 -3.90
C GLN A 135 -25.96 -17.15 -3.23
N ARG A 136 -25.89 -17.14 -1.90
CA ARG A 136 -26.35 -18.24 -1.06
C ARG A 136 -27.83 -18.34 -1.29
N ARG A 137 -28.19 -19.13 -2.32
CA ARG A 137 -29.60 -19.46 -2.65
C ARG A 137 -30.12 -20.29 -1.48
N ASN A 138 -30.89 -19.64 -0.59
CA ASN A 138 -31.71 -20.34 0.39
C ASN A 138 -32.56 -21.36 -0.37
N ARG A 139 -32.29 -22.63 -0.18
CA ARG A 139 -33.21 -23.73 -0.46
C ARG A 139 -33.92 -24.06 0.85
N ASN A 140 -35.16 -23.67 0.94
CA ASN A 140 -36.14 -24.32 1.79
C ASN A 140 -36.38 -25.75 1.30
#